data_1c98f8d55323462ef4b3fb881d317163
#
_entry.id   1c98f8d55323462ef4b3fb881d317163
#
_cell.length_a   1.000
_cell.length_b   1.000
_cell.length_c   1.000
_cell.angle_alpha   90.00
_cell.angle_beta   90.00
_cell.angle_gamma   90.00
#
_symmetry.space_group_name_H-M   'P 1'
#
loop_
_entity.id
_entity.type
_entity.pdbx_description
1 polymer ?
#
loop_
_entity_poly.entity_id
_entity_poly.type
_entity_poly.pdbx_seq_one_letter_code
_entity_poly.pdbx_strand_id
1 'polypeptide(L)'
;MGKSDTFVALFERPINFFWAMDLIKLVHQQLNPQPTHPVFKSGDSIVVSYKIVEGAKERIQDFKGDVLQIKGSGAGKTFTVRKISNGVGVERIFPYSSPSIVEIKVLKKGKVRRARLFYLRDLVGKKAKIREKKAFT
;
A
#
# COMPACT_ATOMS: atom_id res chain seq x y z
N MET A 1 -64.92 3.53 10.71
CA MET A 1 -64.74 3.63 9.27
C MET A 1 -63.82 4.82 9.11
N GLY A 2 -62.65 4.71 8.70
CA GLY A 2 -61.88 3.95 7.87
C GLY A 2 -60.42 4.30 7.87
N LYS A 3 -59.72 3.60 7.23
CA LYS A 3 -58.34 3.43 6.84
C LYS A 3 -57.65 4.72 6.40
N SER A 4 -56.59 5.14 7.07
CA SER A 4 -55.51 6.00 6.52
C SER A 4 -54.32 6.17 7.45
N ASP A 5 -53.77 5.09 8.02
CA ASP A 5 -52.56 5.16 8.84
C ASP A 5 -51.44 4.21 8.37
N THR A 6 -51.32 3.99 7.05
CA THR A 6 -50.34 3.04 6.54
C THR A 6 -49.23 3.73 5.73
N PHE A 7 -49.15 5.06 5.71
CA PHE A 7 -48.19 5.77 4.82
C PHE A 7 -47.09 6.51 5.54
N VAL A 8 -47.09 6.57 6.87
CA VAL A 8 -46.07 7.32 7.63
C VAL A 8 -44.92 6.43 8.16
N ALA A 9 -45.13 5.11 8.17
CA ALA A 9 -44.11 4.18 8.75
C ALA A 9 -42.95 3.80 7.81
N LEU A 10 -42.84 4.41 6.63
CA LEU A 10 -41.77 4.07 5.66
C LEU A 10 -40.57 5.02 5.67
N PHE A 11 -40.55 6.04 6.53
CA PHE A 11 -39.53 7.08 6.50
C PHE A 11 -38.57 7.10 7.71
N GLU A 12 -38.72 6.17 8.65
CA GLU A 12 -37.87 6.08 9.84
C GLU A 12 -37.04 4.79 9.90
N ARG A 13 -36.54 4.32 8.76
CA ARG A 13 -35.44 3.37 8.84
C ARG A 13 -34.14 4.18 8.88
N PRO A 14 -33.35 4.11 9.95
CA PRO A 14 -32.02 4.70 9.94
C PRO A 14 -31.30 4.12 8.72
N ILE A 15 -30.86 4.98 7.82
CA ILE A 15 -30.01 4.62 6.69
C ILE A 15 -28.81 3.92 7.32
N ASN A 16 -28.84 2.59 7.30
CA ASN A 16 -27.82 1.79 7.94
C ASN A 16 -26.47 2.23 7.37
N PHE A 17 -25.66 2.85 8.19
CA PHE A 17 -24.26 3.24 7.92
C PHE A 17 -23.46 2.11 7.26
N PHE A 18 -23.89 0.89 7.44
CA PHE A 18 -23.38 -0.33 6.83
C PHE A 18 -23.55 -0.35 5.29
N TRP A 19 -24.66 0.15 4.75
CA TRP A 19 -24.92 0.24 3.30
C TRP A 19 -24.03 1.26 2.60
N ALA A 20 -23.76 2.38 3.25
CA ALA A 20 -22.90 3.41 2.69
C ALA A 20 -21.45 2.94 2.55
N MET A 21 -20.95 2.12 3.48
CA MET A 21 -19.61 1.53 3.39
C MET A 21 -19.49 0.52 2.24
N ASP A 22 -20.55 -0.21 1.92
CA ASP A 22 -20.51 -1.17 0.81
C ASP A 22 -20.57 -0.46 -0.55
N LEU A 23 -21.31 0.62 -0.68
CA LEU A 23 -21.31 1.46 -1.88
C LEU A 23 -19.95 2.09 -2.14
N ILE A 24 -19.26 2.59 -1.12
CA ILE A 24 -17.91 3.12 -1.25
C ILE A 24 -16.92 2.04 -1.70
N LYS A 25 -17.02 0.83 -1.16
CA LYS A 25 -16.19 -0.29 -1.59
C LYS A 25 -16.45 -0.65 -3.05
N LEU A 26 -17.71 -0.69 -3.46
CA LEU A 26 -18.11 -1.01 -4.83
C LEU A 26 -17.59 0.03 -5.83
N VAL A 27 -17.73 1.32 -5.50
CA VAL A 27 -17.20 2.42 -6.30
C VAL A 27 -15.66 2.34 -6.38
N HIS A 28 -14.98 2.04 -5.27
CA HIS A 28 -13.52 1.87 -5.28
C HIS A 28 -13.07 0.68 -6.12
N GLN A 29 -13.81 -0.42 -6.15
CA GLN A 29 -13.51 -1.58 -6.99
C GLN A 29 -13.66 -1.28 -8.48
N GLN A 30 -14.67 -0.48 -8.85
CA GLN A 30 -14.92 -0.12 -10.24
C GLN A 30 -13.96 0.95 -10.77
N LEU A 31 -13.66 1.97 -9.97
CA LEU A 31 -12.82 3.10 -10.38
C LEU A 31 -11.32 2.83 -10.22
N ASN A 32 -10.94 1.99 -9.27
CA ASN A 32 -9.56 1.60 -9.00
C ASN A 32 -9.44 0.08 -8.92
N PRO A 33 -9.36 -0.64 -10.04
CA PRO A 33 -9.03 -2.04 -10.01
C PRO A 33 -7.70 -2.19 -9.28
N GLN A 34 -7.72 -2.91 -8.14
CA GLN A 34 -6.52 -3.10 -7.33
C GLN A 34 -5.49 -3.85 -8.16
N PRO A 35 -4.34 -3.24 -8.47
CA PRO A 35 -3.31 -3.96 -9.20
C PRO A 35 -2.88 -5.18 -8.39
N THR A 36 -2.76 -6.32 -9.07
CA THR A 36 -2.36 -7.58 -8.45
C THR A 36 -0.87 -7.54 -8.12
N HIS A 37 -0.52 -6.88 -7.02
CA HIS A 37 0.86 -6.85 -6.55
C HIS A 37 1.15 -8.07 -5.67
N PRO A 38 2.39 -8.57 -5.65
CA PRO A 38 2.80 -9.64 -4.76
C PRO A 38 2.63 -9.22 -3.30
N VAL A 39 2.34 -10.18 -2.43
CA VAL A 39 2.23 -9.95 -0.99
C VAL A 39 3.62 -9.78 -0.39
N PHE A 40 3.88 -8.61 0.16
CA PHE A 40 5.12 -8.29 0.88
C PHE A 40 4.80 -7.64 2.24
N LYS A 41 5.79 -7.61 3.11
CA LYS A 41 5.70 -7.07 4.48
C LYS A 41 6.80 -6.04 4.72
N SER A 42 6.66 -5.31 5.84
CA SER A 42 7.76 -4.45 6.31
C SER A 42 9.01 -5.30 6.57
N GLY A 43 10.16 -4.83 6.11
CA GLY A 43 11.44 -5.53 6.18
C GLY A 43 11.79 -6.35 4.95
N ASP A 44 10.89 -6.52 4.00
CA ASP A 44 11.20 -7.18 2.73
C ASP A 44 11.97 -6.24 1.83
N SER A 45 12.93 -6.78 1.09
CA SER A 45 13.64 -6.04 0.03
C SER A 45 12.87 -6.21 -1.27
N ILE A 46 12.47 -5.11 -1.86
CA ILE A 46 11.66 -5.07 -3.09
C ILE A 46 12.29 -4.18 -4.16
N VAL A 47 11.89 -4.42 -5.40
CA VAL A 47 12.10 -3.49 -6.52
C VAL A 47 10.74 -3.00 -6.96
N VAL A 48 10.58 -1.69 -7.02
CA VAL A 48 9.40 -1.03 -7.54
C VAL A 48 9.75 -0.38 -8.86
N SER A 49 9.23 -0.91 -9.96
CA SER A 49 9.33 -0.32 -11.29
C SER A 49 8.17 0.67 -11.45
N TYR A 50 8.50 1.93 -11.58
CA TYR A 50 7.50 2.98 -11.73
C TYR A 50 7.76 3.85 -12.96
N LYS A 51 6.67 4.31 -13.54
CA LYS A 51 6.65 5.15 -14.73
C LYS A 51 6.85 6.61 -14.35
N ILE A 52 7.77 7.26 -15.01
CA ILE A 52 8.00 8.69 -14.92
C ILE A 52 7.61 9.31 -16.26
N VAL A 53 6.79 10.35 -16.20
CA VAL A 53 6.38 11.14 -17.36
C VAL A 53 7.12 12.47 -17.29
N GLU A 54 7.98 12.74 -18.26
CA GLU A 54 8.78 13.96 -18.37
C GLU A 54 8.41 14.66 -19.69
N GLY A 55 7.43 15.54 -19.63
CA GLY A 55 6.87 16.19 -20.85
C GLY A 55 6.25 15.15 -21.79
N ALA A 56 6.77 15.02 -23.00
CA ALA A 56 6.31 14.04 -24.01
C ALA A 56 6.98 12.67 -23.91
N LYS A 57 7.95 12.49 -23.00
CA LYS A 57 8.69 11.23 -22.86
C LYS A 57 8.25 10.49 -21.61
N GLU A 58 8.11 9.18 -21.74
CA GLU A 58 7.84 8.28 -20.64
C GLU A 58 9.01 7.33 -20.45
N ARG A 59 9.42 7.13 -19.21
CA ARG A 59 10.45 6.16 -18.88
C ARG A 59 10.09 5.37 -17.63
N ILE A 60 10.54 4.13 -17.57
CA ILE A 60 10.41 3.28 -16.40
C ILE A 60 11.68 3.40 -15.57
N GLN A 61 11.53 3.60 -14.28
CA GLN A 61 12.64 3.64 -13.33
C GLN A 61 12.41 2.64 -12.21
N ASP A 62 13.48 1.93 -11.86
CA ASP A 62 13.49 0.96 -10.77
C ASP A 62 13.95 1.59 -9.47
N PHE A 63 13.17 1.41 -8.43
CA PHE A 63 13.53 1.80 -7.08
C PHE A 63 13.70 0.55 -6.21
N LYS A 64 14.96 0.12 -6.03
CA LYS A 64 15.31 -1.03 -5.20
C LYS A 64 15.60 -0.57 -3.78
N GLY A 65 14.93 -1.19 -2.80
CA GLY A 65 15.15 -0.85 -1.39
C GLY A 65 14.39 -1.76 -0.44
N ASP A 66 14.47 -1.43 0.85
CA ASP A 66 13.81 -2.18 1.92
C ASP A 66 12.53 -1.47 2.36
N VAL A 67 11.47 -2.22 2.57
CA VAL A 67 10.17 -1.68 3.02
C VAL A 67 10.27 -1.30 4.48
N LEU A 68 10.16 -0.01 4.81
CA LEU A 68 10.16 0.50 6.17
C LEU A 68 8.82 0.30 6.87
N GLN A 69 7.74 0.59 6.18
CA GLN A 69 6.39 0.48 6.72
C GLN A 69 5.36 0.33 5.61
N ILE A 70 4.22 -0.23 6.00
CA ILE A 70 3.00 -0.23 5.20
C ILE A 70 1.94 0.44 6.07
N LYS A 71 1.23 1.45 5.52
CA LYS A 71 0.23 2.25 6.23
C LYS A 71 -1.08 2.27 5.43
N GLY A 72 -2.21 2.35 6.15
CA GLY A 72 -3.54 2.45 5.56
C GLY A 72 -4.12 1.11 5.11
N SER A 73 -5.33 1.16 4.63
CA SER A 73 -6.09 0.02 4.11
C SER A 73 -6.86 0.44 2.85
N GLY A 74 -7.26 -0.54 2.04
CA GLY A 74 -8.00 -0.31 0.81
C GLY A 74 -7.25 0.60 -0.17
N ALA A 75 -7.95 1.54 -0.80
CA ALA A 75 -7.41 2.46 -1.79
C ALA A 75 -6.34 3.42 -1.22
N GLY A 76 -6.44 3.79 0.07
CA GLY A 76 -5.47 4.65 0.75
C GLY A 76 -4.23 3.95 1.27
N LYS A 77 -4.02 2.67 0.93
CA LYS A 77 -2.85 1.90 1.34
C LYS A 77 -1.59 2.44 0.69
N THR A 78 -0.57 2.74 1.51
CA THR A 78 0.73 3.22 1.06
C THR A 78 1.85 2.39 1.68
N PHE A 79 2.99 2.33 1.01
CA PHE A 79 4.19 1.72 1.56
C PHE A 79 5.40 2.62 1.32
N THR A 80 6.33 2.62 2.27
CA THR A 80 7.56 3.42 2.22
C THR A 80 8.74 2.50 1.97
N VAL A 81 9.51 2.80 0.94
CA VAL A 81 10.74 2.08 0.59
C VAL A 81 11.93 2.97 0.84
N ARG A 82 12.96 2.43 1.50
CA ARG A 82 14.23 3.11 1.76
C ARG A 82 15.35 2.43 1.00
N LYS A 83 16.19 3.23 0.37
CA LYS A 83 17.48 2.78 -0.19
C LYS A 83 18.61 3.70 0.29
N ILE A 84 19.80 3.21 0.29
CA ILE A 84 21.00 4.04 0.47
C ILE A 84 21.58 4.30 -0.91
N SER A 85 21.71 5.57 -1.27
CA SER A 85 22.29 6.02 -2.53
C SER A 85 23.44 6.97 -2.20
N ASN A 86 24.65 6.64 -2.62
CA ASN A 86 25.85 7.46 -2.38
C ASN A 86 26.04 7.84 -0.89
N GLY A 87 25.78 6.90 0.02
CA GLY A 87 25.88 7.13 1.47
C GLY A 87 24.67 7.86 2.10
N VAL A 88 23.74 8.35 1.28
CA VAL A 88 22.54 9.05 1.75
C VAL A 88 21.34 8.11 1.74
N GLY A 89 20.56 8.11 2.83
CA GLY A 89 19.32 7.36 2.93
C GLY A 89 18.19 8.09 2.19
N VAL A 90 17.68 7.50 1.13
CA VAL A 90 16.55 8.02 0.33
C VAL A 90 15.33 7.20 0.63
N GLU A 91 14.23 7.86 1.01
CA GLU A 91 12.94 7.22 1.25
C GLU A 91 11.93 7.73 0.23
N ARG A 92 11.11 6.80 -0.26
CA ARG A 92 10.00 7.12 -1.16
C ARG A 92 8.73 6.41 -0.70
N ILE A 93 7.64 7.17 -0.68
CA ILE A 93 6.32 6.65 -0.36
C ILE A 93 5.61 6.36 -1.68
N PHE A 94 5.09 5.13 -1.80
CA PHE A 94 4.31 4.68 -2.95
C PHE A 94 2.88 4.38 -2.51
N PRO A 95 1.86 4.98 -3.15
CA PRO A 95 0.48 4.51 -3.02
C PRO A 95 0.35 3.12 -3.66
N TYR A 96 -0.25 2.17 -2.95
CA TYR A 96 -0.37 0.78 -3.43
C TYR A 96 -1.19 0.66 -4.71
N SER A 97 -2.22 1.48 -4.87
CA SER A 97 -3.12 1.51 -6.03
C SER A 97 -2.70 2.54 -7.09
N SER A 98 -1.43 3.00 -7.09
CA SER A 98 -0.97 4.00 -8.05
C SER A 98 -0.86 3.41 -9.46
N PRO A 99 -1.46 4.04 -10.48
CA PRO A 99 -1.32 3.62 -11.88
C PRO A 99 0.11 3.81 -12.41
N SER A 100 0.94 4.61 -11.72
CA SER A 100 2.34 4.79 -12.08
C SER A 100 3.22 3.61 -11.72
N ILE A 101 2.75 2.69 -10.87
CA ILE A 101 3.49 1.47 -10.53
C ILE A 101 3.24 0.43 -11.61
N VAL A 102 4.29 0.07 -12.33
CA VAL A 102 4.25 -0.94 -13.39
C VAL A 102 4.34 -2.35 -12.78
N GLU A 103 5.33 -2.56 -11.93
CA GLU A 103 5.60 -3.86 -11.33
C GLU A 103 6.26 -3.73 -9.96
N ILE A 104 5.98 -4.68 -9.07
CA ILE A 104 6.67 -4.84 -7.79
C ILE A 104 7.26 -6.26 -7.75
N LYS A 105 8.59 -6.36 -7.59
CA LYS A 105 9.30 -7.64 -7.42
C LYS A 105 9.81 -7.76 -6.00
N VAL A 106 9.51 -8.85 -5.32
CA VAL A 106 10.07 -9.18 -4.00
C VAL A 106 11.37 -9.93 -4.20
N LEU A 107 12.48 -9.33 -3.80
CA LEU A 107 13.82 -9.93 -3.91
C LEU A 107 14.13 -10.86 -2.74
N LYS A 108 13.87 -10.37 -1.51
CA LYS A 108 14.19 -11.08 -0.27
C LYS A 108 13.11 -10.83 0.76
N LYS A 109 12.76 -11.87 1.51
CA LYS A 109 11.86 -11.75 2.67
C LYS A 109 12.68 -11.49 3.92
N GLY A 110 12.39 -10.39 4.61
CA GLY A 110 13.11 -9.98 5.82
C GLY A 110 12.51 -10.59 7.10
N LYS A 111 13.40 -10.94 8.06
CA LYS A 111 12.99 -11.34 9.41
C LYS A 111 13.06 -10.13 10.33
N VAL A 112 11.90 -9.52 10.63
CA VAL A 112 11.77 -8.36 11.50
C VAL A 112 10.75 -8.62 12.60
N ARG A 113 10.90 -7.93 13.75
CA ARG A 113 9.99 -8.04 14.89
C ARG A 113 9.00 -6.88 14.95
N ARG A 114 9.26 -5.78 14.24
CA ARG A 114 8.46 -4.56 14.26
C ARG A 114 7.77 -4.35 12.91
N ALA A 115 6.56 -3.79 12.93
CA ALA A 115 5.83 -3.43 11.73
C ALA A 115 6.33 -2.11 11.09
N ARG A 116 6.98 -1.24 11.90
CA ARG A 116 7.58 0.01 11.46
C ARG A 116 9.06 0.01 11.81
N LEU A 117 9.91 0.20 10.81
CA LEU A 117 11.36 0.02 10.92
C LEU A 117 12.10 1.36 10.90
N PHE A 118 11.58 2.38 11.59
CA PHE A 118 12.17 3.72 11.60
C PHE A 118 13.58 3.77 12.20
N TYR A 119 13.92 2.83 13.07
CA TYR A 119 15.26 2.70 13.62
C TYR A 119 16.34 2.46 12.57
N LEU A 120 15.96 2.02 11.35
CA LEU A 120 16.92 1.86 10.25
C LEU A 120 17.44 3.20 9.71
N ARG A 121 16.82 4.32 10.07
CA ARG A 121 17.26 5.66 9.68
C ARG A 121 18.58 6.03 10.34
N ASP A 122 18.74 5.60 11.59
CA ASP A 122 19.90 5.92 12.43
C ASP A 122 21.05 4.91 12.24
N LEU A 123 20.77 3.80 11.54
CA LEU A 123 21.74 2.73 11.33
C LEU A 123 22.40 2.84 9.97
N VAL A 124 23.74 2.64 9.95
CA VAL A 124 24.56 2.68 8.74
C VAL A 124 25.36 1.38 8.60
N GLY A 125 25.64 0.99 7.37
CA GLY A 125 26.49 -0.13 7.02
C GLY A 125 25.90 -1.50 7.43
N LYS A 126 26.72 -2.33 8.07
CA LYS A 126 26.34 -3.71 8.45
C LYS A 126 25.16 -3.78 9.43
N LYS A 127 25.01 -2.77 10.31
CA LYS A 127 23.93 -2.72 11.31
C LYS A 127 22.56 -2.43 10.68
N ALA A 128 22.52 -1.75 9.53
CA ALA A 128 21.30 -1.47 8.77
C ALA A 128 20.79 -2.67 7.95
N LYS A 129 21.58 -3.73 7.80
CA LYS A 129 21.17 -4.91 7.03
C LYS A 129 20.10 -5.72 7.77
N ILE A 130 18.97 -5.92 7.10
CA ILE A 130 17.89 -6.78 7.58
C ILE A 130 18.29 -8.26 7.33
N ARG A 131 18.12 -9.11 8.35
CA ARG A 131 18.36 -10.55 8.20
C ARG A 131 17.30 -11.17 7.32
N GLU A 132 17.72 -12.05 6.41
CA GLU A 132 16.80 -12.77 5.56
C GLU A 132 16.07 -13.87 6.35
N LYS A 133 14.77 -14.01 6.08
CA LYS A 133 13.96 -15.10 6.62
C LYS A 133 14.28 -16.36 5.82
N LYS A 134 15.08 -17.27 6.41
CA LYS A 134 15.30 -18.59 5.81
C LYS A 134 13.96 -19.33 5.70
N ALA A 135 13.62 -19.80 4.51
CA ALA A 135 12.56 -20.78 4.36
C ALA A 135 13.09 -22.09 5.00
N PHE A 136 12.40 -22.58 6.00
CA PHE A 136 12.63 -23.96 6.43
C PHE A 136 12.06 -24.85 5.31
N THR A 137 12.93 -25.57 4.66
CA THR A 137 12.58 -26.68 3.77
C THR A 137 12.17 -27.86 4.62
#